data_b0656869222c8c089075e86c90a1149d
#
_entry.id   b0656869222c8c089075e86c90a1149d
#
_cell.length_a   1.000
_cell.length_b   1.000
_cell.length_c   1.000
_cell.angle_alpha   90.00
_cell.angle_beta   90.00
_cell.angle_gamma   90.00
#
_symmetry.space_group_name_H-M   'P 1'
#
loop_
_entity.id
_entity.type
_entity.pdbx_description
1 polymer ?
#
loop_
_entity_poly.entity_id
_entity_poly.type
_entity_poly.pdbx_seq_one_letter_code
_entity_poly.pdbx_strand_id
1 'polypeptide(L)'
;MKKILIMACAAGMLTLLPACGGQKTSDAASKQDTVQTATNSNAPYADPSQENSYNAKLGGKDFVITIKRAADKSLPTVTDDLGKSFYDNRVEVTITYNGQPFFSKSYTKEAFASFLTTKSETQGTILLGMAYDSAKSDGHAIRLGAQVGQVGIEEGPAFCVEIPLDGSASSIVRDTNQDTTGDDGVE
;
A
#
# COMPACT_ATOMS: atom_id res chain seq x y z
N MET A 1 -15.42 -48.21 -8.28
CA MET A 1 -16.07 -49.17 -7.38
C MET A 1 -15.69 -48.87 -5.95
N LYS A 2 -16.70 -48.84 -5.05
CA LYS A 2 -16.68 -48.75 -3.56
C LYS A 2 -16.48 -47.34 -3.00
N LYS A 3 -17.56 -46.68 -2.60
CA LYS A 3 -18.55 -46.72 -1.48
C LYS A 3 -18.05 -45.91 -0.30
N ILE A 4 -18.61 -44.73 -0.13
CA ILE A 4 -19.60 -44.21 0.82
C ILE A 4 -19.47 -44.84 2.22
N LEU A 5 -19.22 -44.01 3.21
CA LEU A 5 -19.81 -44.18 4.53
C LEU A 5 -20.12 -42.83 5.18
N ILE A 6 -21.43 -42.61 5.32
CA ILE A 6 -22.10 -41.59 6.12
C ILE A 6 -22.21 -42.14 7.53
N MET A 7 -21.96 -41.36 8.55
CA MET A 7 -22.53 -41.61 9.87
C MET A 7 -22.89 -40.31 10.56
N ALA A 8 -24.19 -40.13 10.73
CA ALA A 8 -24.87 -39.14 11.55
C ALA A 8 -25.20 -39.77 12.92
N CYS A 9 -25.19 -38.96 13.97
CA CYS A 9 -25.93 -39.06 15.23
C CYS A 9 -25.75 -37.72 15.94
N ALA A 10 -26.72 -36.87 16.10
CA ALA A 10 -28.04 -36.85 16.71
C ALA A 10 -28.05 -36.73 18.26
N ALA A 11 -28.75 -35.69 18.68
CA ALA A 11 -29.48 -35.44 19.94
C ALA A 11 -28.66 -35.26 21.21
N GLY A 12 -28.83 -34.27 22.02
CA GLY A 12 -29.92 -33.44 22.44
C GLY A 12 -29.79 -33.21 23.94
N MET A 13 -30.08 -32.09 24.47
CA MET A 13 -30.98 -31.91 25.60
C MET A 13 -31.04 -30.45 26.05
N LEU A 14 -32.24 -30.00 26.00
CA LEU A 14 -32.81 -28.79 26.59
C LEU A 14 -32.88 -28.96 28.12
N THR A 15 -32.55 -27.91 28.88
CA THR A 15 -33.18 -27.67 30.19
C THR A 15 -33.46 -26.18 30.39
N LEU A 16 -34.73 -25.96 30.68
CA LEU A 16 -35.42 -24.72 30.95
C LEU A 16 -35.23 -24.25 32.40
N LEU A 17 -35.15 -22.96 32.55
CA LEU A 17 -35.57 -21.98 33.56
C LEU A 17 -36.24 -22.47 34.87
N PRO A 18 -36.38 -21.64 35.98
CA PRO A 18 -36.99 -20.31 35.96
C PRO A 18 -36.27 -19.25 36.88
N ALA A 19 -36.38 -18.02 36.54
CA ALA A 19 -37.19 -16.86 36.91
C ALA A 19 -37.41 -16.61 38.43
N CYS A 20 -37.14 -15.41 38.80
CA CYS A 20 -37.93 -14.45 39.53
C CYS A 20 -37.20 -13.60 40.55
N GLY A 21 -37.22 -12.29 40.36
CA GLY A 21 -37.64 -11.35 41.37
C GLY A 21 -36.58 -10.48 41.98
N GLY A 22 -36.67 -9.17 41.73
CA GLY A 22 -36.09 -8.19 42.65
C GLY A 22 -35.48 -6.95 41.99
N GLN A 23 -36.34 -6.00 41.78
CA GLN A 23 -36.06 -4.64 41.36
C GLN A 23 -35.15 -3.91 42.40
N LYS A 24 -34.04 -3.28 41.93
CA LYS A 24 -33.61 -1.95 42.36
C LYS A 24 -32.56 -1.40 41.40
N THR A 25 -32.90 -0.25 40.92
CA THR A 25 -32.10 0.77 40.22
C THR A 25 -30.72 0.97 40.81
N SER A 26 -29.70 0.94 39.98
CA SER A 26 -28.60 1.92 39.99
C SER A 26 -27.83 1.86 38.69
N ASP A 27 -27.78 3.02 38.07
CA ASP A 27 -26.96 3.35 36.89
C ASP A 27 -25.51 2.93 37.11
N ALA A 28 -24.99 2.09 36.22
CA ALA A 28 -23.57 1.98 35.99
C ALA A 28 -23.37 1.83 34.49
N ALA A 29 -23.27 2.98 33.83
CA ALA A 29 -22.71 3.07 32.49
C ALA A 29 -21.30 2.47 32.53
N SER A 30 -21.14 1.28 32.00
CA SER A 30 -19.84 0.72 31.69
C SER A 30 -19.23 1.57 30.56
N LYS A 31 -18.53 2.62 30.95
CA LYS A 31 -17.55 3.26 30.11
C LYS A 31 -16.44 2.24 29.88
N GLN A 32 -16.46 1.63 28.74
CA GLN A 32 -15.30 0.93 28.21
C GLN A 32 -14.29 2.02 27.84
N ASP A 33 -13.51 2.45 28.85
CA ASP A 33 -12.31 3.23 28.62
C ASP A 33 -11.36 2.38 27.81
N THR A 34 -11.42 2.54 26.50
CA THR A 34 -10.28 2.23 25.66
C THR A 34 -9.20 3.23 26.03
N VAL A 35 -8.40 2.87 27.01
CA VAL A 35 -7.13 3.53 27.30
C VAL A 35 -6.29 3.35 26.04
N GLN A 36 -6.39 4.28 25.12
CA GLN A 36 -5.35 4.51 24.15
C GLN A 36 -4.13 4.94 24.99
N THR A 37 -3.28 3.98 25.26
CA THR A 37 -1.94 4.26 25.75
C THR A 37 -1.27 5.09 24.68
N ALA A 38 -1.32 6.41 24.83
CA ALA A 38 -0.47 7.31 24.07
C ALA A 38 0.96 6.98 24.47
N THR A 39 1.56 6.03 23.78
CA THR A 39 3.00 5.85 23.78
C THR A 39 3.56 7.12 23.13
N ASN A 40 4.06 8.03 23.97
CA ASN A 40 4.99 9.08 23.58
C ASN A 40 6.30 8.41 23.13
N SER A 41 6.25 7.72 21.99
CA SER A 41 7.47 7.24 21.37
C SER A 41 7.99 8.39 20.50
N ASN A 42 9.15 8.95 20.89
CA ASN A 42 9.93 9.85 20.02
C ASN A 42 10.46 9.12 18.75
N ALA A 43 10.03 7.90 18.52
CA ALA A 43 10.42 7.14 17.36
C ALA A 43 9.69 7.67 16.12
N PRO A 44 10.38 7.77 14.98
CA PRO A 44 9.75 8.13 13.71
C PRO A 44 8.58 7.19 13.39
N TYR A 45 7.53 7.74 12.80
CA TYR A 45 6.39 6.97 12.34
C TYR A 45 6.79 6.09 11.15
N ALA A 46 6.36 4.85 11.15
CA ALA A 46 6.54 3.90 10.05
C ALA A 46 5.19 3.60 9.41
N ASP A 47 5.09 3.82 8.11
CA ASP A 47 3.91 3.39 7.35
C ASP A 47 3.73 1.86 7.46
N PRO A 48 2.50 1.37 7.55
CA PRO A 48 2.22 -0.05 7.47
C PRO A 48 2.76 -0.64 6.16
N SER A 49 3.37 -1.82 6.23
CA SER A 49 3.78 -2.52 5.03
C SER A 49 2.57 -2.95 4.21
N GLN A 50 2.71 -2.87 2.89
CA GLN A 50 1.68 -3.24 1.93
C GLN A 50 2.30 -4.07 0.82
N GLU A 51 1.60 -5.14 0.41
CA GLU A 51 1.99 -5.98 -0.71
C GLU A 51 0.79 -6.22 -1.62
N ASN A 52 0.97 -5.99 -2.91
CA ASN A 52 -0.04 -6.21 -3.93
C ASN A 52 0.55 -7.08 -5.03
N SER A 53 -0.25 -8.04 -5.52
CA SER A 53 0.10 -8.89 -6.67
C SER A 53 -0.96 -8.78 -7.75
N TYR A 54 -0.51 -8.66 -8.99
CA TYR A 54 -1.34 -8.50 -10.18
C TYR A 54 -0.97 -9.57 -11.20
N ASN A 55 -2.00 -10.18 -11.80
CA ASN A 55 -1.84 -11.04 -12.96
C ASN A 55 -2.11 -10.20 -14.21
N ALA A 56 -1.17 -10.17 -15.15
CA ALA A 56 -1.27 -9.40 -16.38
C ALA A 56 -0.98 -10.29 -17.59
N LYS A 57 -1.82 -10.18 -18.63
CA LYS A 57 -1.60 -10.83 -19.92
C LYS A 57 -1.24 -9.78 -20.95
N LEU A 58 0.04 -9.70 -21.32
CA LEU A 58 0.58 -8.67 -22.20
C LEU A 58 1.37 -9.33 -23.33
N GLY A 59 1.10 -8.92 -24.56
CA GLY A 59 1.75 -9.50 -25.74
C GLY A 59 1.61 -11.03 -25.84
N GLY A 60 0.50 -11.61 -25.33
CA GLY A 60 0.27 -13.05 -25.28
C GLY A 60 1.05 -13.81 -24.19
N LYS A 61 1.75 -13.09 -23.32
CA LYS A 61 2.56 -13.62 -22.22
C LYS A 61 1.87 -13.38 -20.86
N ASP A 62 2.00 -14.33 -19.93
CA ASP A 62 1.39 -14.24 -18.61
C ASP A 62 2.47 -13.79 -17.59
N PHE A 63 2.21 -12.64 -16.96
CA PHE A 63 3.08 -12.04 -15.95
C PHE A 63 2.39 -12.00 -14.59
N VAL A 64 3.19 -12.19 -13.53
CA VAL A 64 2.78 -11.85 -12.16
C VAL A 64 3.67 -10.72 -11.68
N ILE A 65 3.04 -9.60 -11.30
CA ILE A 65 3.70 -8.38 -10.85
C ILE A 65 3.44 -8.25 -9.36
N THR A 66 4.46 -8.32 -8.54
CA THR A 66 4.35 -8.14 -7.09
C THR A 66 5.06 -6.86 -6.68
N ILE A 67 4.36 -6.00 -5.95
CA ILE A 67 4.83 -4.72 -5.47
C ILE A 67 4.67 -4.70 -3.96
N LYS A 68 5.78 -4.57 -3.24
CA LYS A 68 5.82 -4.52 -1.79
C LYS A 68 6.41 -3.19 -1.32
N ARG A 69 5.64 -2.43 -0.54
CA ARG A 69 6.08 -1.20 0.12
C ARG A 69 6.28 -1.46 1.61
N ALA A 70 7.35 -0.95 2.17
CA ALA A 70 7.60 -0.94 3.60
C ALA A 70 8.44 0.26 4.00
N ALA A 71 8.21 0.78 5.21
CA ALA A 71 9.09 1.78 5.82
C ALA A 71 10.50 1.20 6.01
N ASP A 72 11.51 1.92 5.54
CA ASP A 72 12.91 1.50 5.61
C ASP A 72 13.69 2.32 6.63
N LYS A 73 14.01 1.70 7.76
CA LYS A 73 14.74 2.35 8.86
C LYS A 73 16.20 2.66 8.53
N SER A 74 16.73 2.16 7.42
CA SER A 74 18.09 2.47 6.94
C SER A 74 18.16 3.77 6.13
N LEU A 75 17.00 4.29 5.69
CA LEU A 75 16.90 5.56 4.98
C LEU A 75 16.86 6.74 5.95
N PRO A 76 17.26 7.95 5.51
CA PRO A 76 17.07 9.16 6.30
C PRO A 76 15.60 9.36 6.67
N THR A 77 15.36 9.79 7.90
CA THR A 77 14.02 10.20 8.32
C THR A 77 13.64 11.55 7.74
N VAL A 78 12.35 11.73 7.55
CA VAL A 78 11.74 12.96 7.06
C VAL A 78 10.88 13.56 8.16
N THR A 79 10.85 14.88 8.28
CA THR A 79 10.08 15.60 9.29
C THR A 79 9.03 16.45 8.59
N ASP A 80 7.78 16.39 9.07
CA ASP A 80 6.69 17.24 8.61
C ASP A 80 6.78 18.66 9.22
N ASP A 81 5.89 19.54 8.80
CA ASP A 81 5.82 20.94 9.26
C ASP A 81 5.43 21.06 10.76
N LEU A 82 4.91 19.99 11.36
CA LEU A 82 4.56 19.91 12.78
C LEU A 82 5.71 19.33 13.64
N GLY A 83 6.84 19.01 13.02
CA GLY A 83 8.00 18.44 13.72
C GLY A 83 7.91 16.94 13.98
N LYS A 84 6.92 16.23 13.42
CA LYS A 84 6.82 14.78 13.53
C LYS A 84 7.73 14.11 12.52
N SER A 85 8.48 13.11 12.96
CA SER A 85 9.41 12.37 12.10
C SER A 85 8.77 11.09 11.54
N PHE A 86 9.16 10.75 10.31
CA PHE A 86 8.68 9.60 9.55
C PHE A 86 9.87 8.85 8.93
N TYR A 87 9.76 7.54 8.82
CA TYR A 87 10.66 6.77 7.96
C TYR A 87 10.23 6.91 6.50
N ASP A 88 11.20 7.00 5.59
CA ASP A 88 10.92 6.89 4.15
C ASP A 88 10.65 5.42 3.78
N ASN A 89 10.01 5.20 2.65
CA ASN A 89 9.61 3.89 2.17
C ASN A 89 10.60 3.34 1.14
N ARG A 90 10.69 2.02 1.15
CA ARG A 90 11.27 1.22 0.07
C ARG A 90 10.16 0.44 -0.61
N VAL A 91 10.18 0.43 -1.94
CA VAL A 91 9.27 -0.36 -2.76
C VAL A 91 10.07 -1.40 -3.52
N GLU A 92 9.77 -2.66 -3.28
CA GLU A 92 10.34 -3.80 -4.00
C GLU A 92 9.36 -4.22 -5.10
N VAL A 93 9.83 -4.26 -6.33
CA VAL A 93 9.08 -4.73 -7.50
C VAL A 93 9.69 -6.01 -7.99
N THR A 94 8.89 -7.06 -8.05
CA THR A 94 9.26 -8.35 -8.61
C THR A 94 8.26 -8.76 -9.67
N ILE A 95 8.75 -9.14 -10.84
CA ILE A 95 7.92 -9.61 -11.95
C ILE A 95 8.41 -10.98 -12.37
N THR A 96 7.47 -11.90 -12.52
CA THR A 96 7.74 -13.22 -13.10
C THR A 96 7.00 -13.35 -14.43
N TYR A 97 7.58 -14.10 -15.35
CA TYR A 97 7.00 -14.52 -16.62
C TYR A 97 6.92 -16.04 -16.66
N ASN A 98 5.72 -16.61 -16.82
CA ASN A 98 5.50 -18.06 -16.75
C ASN A 98 6.14 -18.69 -15.50
N GLY A 99 6.08 -18.01 -14.35
CA GLY A 99 6.66 -18.48 -13.10
C GLY A 99 8.19 -18.36 -12.99
N GLN A 100 8.88 -17.84 -14.00
CA GLN A 100 10.31 -17.58 -13.96
C GLN A 100 10.60 -16.11 -13.68
N PRO A 101 11.70 -15.78 -12.96
CA PRO A 101 12.10 -14.39 -12.73
C PRO A 101 12.28 -13.64 -14.05
N PHE A 102 11.65 -12.48 -14.16
CA PHE A 102 11.75 -11.58 -15.32
C PHE A 102 12.39 -10.25 -14.96
N PHE A 103 11.95 -9.64 -13.85
CA PHE A 103 12.46 -8.36 -13.38
C PHE A 103 12.42 -8.31 -11.85
N SER A 104 13.45 -7.70 -11.25
CA SER A 104 13.47 -7.40 -9.82
C SER A 104 14.25 -6.12 -9.58
N LYS A 105 13.63 -5.15 -8.91
CA LYS A 105 14.27 -3.89 -8.56
C LYS A 105 13.66 -3.29 -7.31
N SER A 106 14.51 -2.64 -6.52
CA SER A 106 14.12 -1.88 -5.34
C SER A 106 14.18 -0.39 -5.66
N TYR A 107 13.14 0.34 -5.24
CA TYR A 107 13.00 1.78 -5.43
C TYR A 107 12.92 2.49 -4.08
N THR A 108 13.58 3.61 -3.97
CA THR A 108 13.45 4.61 -2.92
C THR A 108 13.19 5.96 -3.56
N LYS A 109 12.87 6.99 -2.80
CA LYS A 109 12.71 8.36 -3.31
C LYS A 109 13.89 8.82 -4.17
N GLU A 110 15.12 8.37 -3.84
CA GLU A 110 16.33 8.71 -4.58
C GLU A 110 16.27 8.33 -6.06
N ALA A 111 15.55 7.27 -6.42
CA ALA A 111 15.38 6.88 -7.82
C ALA A 111 14.64 7.94 -8.66
N PHE A 112 13.93 8.85 -8.01
CA PHE A 112 13.13 9.92 -8.63
C PHE A 112 13.77 11.31 -8.46
N ALA A 113 14.89 11.41 -7.75
CA ALA A 113 15.48 12.69 -7.34
C ALA A 113 15.78 13.64 -8.51
N SER A 114 16.20 13.12 -9.67
CA SER A 114 16.50 13.94 -10.85
C SER A 114 15.26 14.62 -11.48
N PHE A 115 14.07 14.17 -11.12
CA PHE A 115 12.81 14.71 -11.62
C PHE A 115 12.12 15.64 -10.61
N LEU A 116 12.62 15.72 -9.35
CA LEU A 116 12.10 16.58 -8.30
C LEU A 116 12.80 17.94 -8.40
N THR A 117 12.10 18.96 -8.88
CA THR A 117 12.70 20.24 -9.27
C THR A 117 12.43 21.37 -8.30
N THR A 118 11.37 21.28 -7.50
CA THR A 118 10.97 22.32 -6.56
C THR A 118 11.34 21.95 -5.13
N LYS A 119 11.39 22.95 -4.25
CA LYS A 119 11.67 22.76 -2.82
C LYS A 119 10.58 21.92 -2.15
N SER A 120 9.31 22.12 -2.52
CA SER A 120 8.17 21.36 -2.01
C SER A 120 8.20 19.89 -2.44
N GLU A 121 8.79 19.58 -3.59
CA GLU A 121 8.93 18.19 -4.07
C GLU A 121 10.11 17.46 -3.41
N THR A 122 11.10 18.18 -2.90
CA THR A 122 12.32 17.59 -2.34
C THR A 122 12.32 17.55 -0.82
N GLN A 123 11.73 18.56 -0.14
CA GLN A 123 11.73 18.67 1.31
C GLN A 123 10.44 18.08 1.93
N GLY A 124 10.60 17.36 3.03
CA GLY A 124 9.46 16.78 3.73
C GLY A 124 8.76 15.66 2.96
N THR A 125 9.37 15.09 1.92
CA THR A 125 8.75 14.12 1.03
C THR A 125 9.35 12.72 1.17
N ILE A 126 8.51 11.70 0.94
CA ILE A 126 8.84 10.27 0.93
C ILE A 126 8.35 9.63 -0.37
N LEU A 127 8.82 8.43 -0.67
CA LEU A 127 8.18 7.58 -1.69
C LEU A 127 6.85 7.08 -1.13
N LEU A 128 5.73 7.65 -1.55
CA LEU A 128 4.40 7.28 -1.08
C LEU A 128 4.02 5.85 -1.48
N GLY A 129 4.41 5.42 -2.69
CA GLY A 129 4.17 4.07 -3.16
C GLY A 129 4.31 3.91 -4.66
N MET A 130 4.06 2.68 -5.10
CA MET A 130 3.98 2.30 -6.51
C MET A 130 2.81 1.36 -6.73
N ALA A 131 2.23 1.38 -7.93
CA ALA A 131 1.14 0.49 -8.33
C ALA A 131 1.27 0.08 -9.79
N TYR A 132 0.72 -1.08 -10.14
CA TYR A 132 0.63 -1.51 -11.53
C TYR A 132 -0.43 -0.69 -12.28
N ASP A 133 -0.03 -0.07 -13.38
CA ASP A 133 -0.91 0.67 -14.27
C ASP A 133 -1.34 -0.22 -15.45
N SER A 134 -2.48 -0.89 -15.28
CA SER A 134 -3.01 -1.78 -16.29
C SER A 134 -3.51 -1.03 -17.54
N ALA A 135 -3.93 0.23 -17.39
CA ALA A 135 -4.44 1.05 -18.50
C ALA A 135 -3.32 1.52 -19.43
N LYS A 136 -2.12 1.77 -18.86
CA LYS A 136 -0.97 2.21 -19.63
C LYS A 136 -0.04 1.06 -20.06
N SER A 137 -0.18 -0.14 -19.49
CA SER A 137 0.61 -1.33 -19.86
C SER A 137 0.09 -1.95 -21.14
N ASP A 138 1.00 -2.45 -21.98
CA ASP A 138 0.68 -2.99 -23.30
C ASP A 138 1.57 -4.19 -23.68
N GLY A 139 1.51 -4.60 -24.96
CA GLY A 139 2.34 -5.71 -25.49
C GLY A 139 3.84 -5.41 -25.58
N HIS A 140 4.28 -4.20 -25.25
CA HIS A 140 5.68 -3.76 -25.32
C HIS A 140 6.30 -3.53 -23.95
N ALA A 141 5.52 -3.04 -22.97
CA ALA A 141 6.03 -2.70 -21.65
C ALA A 141 4.99 -2.90 -20.54
N ILE A 142 5.48 -3.27 -19.36
CA ILE A 142 4.76 -3.12 -18.08
C ILE A 142 5.02 -1.72 -17.58
N ARG A 143 3.95 -1.00 -17.20
CA ARG A 143 4.06 0.33 -16.63
C ARG A 143 3.54 0.36 -15.20
N LEU A 144 4.33 1.00 -14.34
CA LEU A 144 3.99 1.20 -12.92
C LEU A 144 3.88 2.69 -12.67
N GLY A 145 2.79 3.10 -12.03
CA GLY A 145 2.68 4.43 -11.43
C GLY A 145 3.49 4.47 -10.15
N ALA A 146 4.20 5.57 -9.92
CA ALA A 146 4.90 5.87 -8.66
C ALA A 146 4.57 7.29 -8.22
N GLN A 147 4.58 7.55 -6.91
CA GLN A 147 4.31 8.87 -6.37
C GLN A 147 5.30 9.20 -5.25
N VAL A 148 5.86 10.40 -5.30
CA VAL A 148 6.64 11.00 -4.23
C VAL A 148 5.85 12.19 -3.70
N GLY A 149 5.69 12.29 -2.38
CA GLY A 149 4.88 13.35 -1.79
C GLY A 149 5.21 13.61 -0.34
N GLN A 150 4.61 14.68 0.20
CA GLN A 150 4.80 15.05 1.59
C GLN A 150 4.20 14.02 2.53
N VAL A 151 4.85 13.82 3.68
CA VAL A 151 4.35 12.92 4.73
C VAL A 151 3.00 13.42 5.24
N GLY A 152 2.04 12.48 5.38
CA GLY A 152 0.69 12.80 5.83
C GLY A 152 -0.23 13.43 4.78
N ILE A 153 0.27 13.70 3.57
CA ILE A 153 -0.50 14.21 2.43
C ILE A 153 -0.29 13.21 1.29
N GLU A 154 -1.37 12.66 0.75
CA GLU A 154 -1.29 11.68 -0.35
C GLU A 154 -1.14 12.36 -1.73
N GLU A 155 -0.55 13.55 -1.76
CA GLU A 155 -0.37 14.37 -2.95
C GLU A 155 1.12 14.62 -3.23
N GLY A 156 1.45 14.73 -4.51
CA GLY A 156 2.79 15.02 -4.98
C GLY A 156 3.03 14.56 -6.42
N PRO A 157 4.20 14.84 -6.98
CA PRO A 157 4.52 14.47 -8.34
C PRO A 157 4.42 12.97 -8.58
N ALA A 158 3.79 12.64 -9.70
CA ALA A 158 3.62 11.28 -10.17
C ALA A 158 4.65 10.93 -11.26
N PHE A 159 4.98 9.65 -11.33
CA PHE A 159 5.97 9.11 -12.26
C PHE A 159 5.43 7.83 -12.89
N CYS A 160 5.87 7.57 -14.11
CA CYS A 160 5.70 6.29 -14.79
C CYS A 160 7.05 5.57 -14.83
N VAL A 161 7.09 4.36 -14.31
CA VAL A 161 8.22 3.44 -14.48
C VAL A 161 7.87 2.46 -15.58
N GLU A 162 8.60 2.52 -16.68
CA GLU A 162 8.42 1.63 -17.82
C GLU A 162 9.43 0.49 -17.77
N ILE A 163 8.94 -0.73 -17.89
CA ILE A 163 9.72 -1.98 -17.88
C ILE A 163 9.44 -2.70 -19.21
N PRO A 164 10.35 -2.59 -20.18
CA PRO A 164 10.19 -3.18 -21.51
C PRO A 164 10.13 -4.72 -21.44
N LEU A 165 9.23 -5.32 -22.26
CA LEU A 165 9.06 -6.77 -22.33
C LEU A 165 10.15 -7.48 -23.17
N ASP A 166 11.03 -6.74 -23.82
CA ASP A 166 12.20 -7.25 -24.54
C ASP A 166 13.44 -7.43 -23.65
N GLY A 167 13.33 -7.07 -22.36
CA GLY A 167 14.44 -7.19 -21.39
C GLY A 167 15.42 -6.02 -21.43
N SER A 168 15.15 -4.95 -22.17
CA SER A 168 15.95 -3.73 -22.11
C SER A 168 15.78 -2.99 -20.77
N ALA A 169 16.62 -1.99 -20.53
CA ALA A 169 16.65 -1.27 -19.27
C ALA A 169 15.32 -0.53 -18.98
N SER A 170 14.85 -0.62 -17.75
CA SER A 170 13.69 0.16 -17.30
C SER A 170 14.01 1.65 -17.25
N SER A 171 13.02 2.49 -17.56
CA SER A 171 13.11 3.94 -17.52
C SER A 171 12.10 4.54 -16.53
N ILE A 172 12.36 5.79 -16.12
CA ILE A 172 11.44 6.58 -15.28
C ILE A 172 11.16 7.88 -16.03
N VAL A 173 9.90 8.26 -16.10
CA VAL A 173 9.47 9.56 -16.62
C VAL A 173 8.48 10.21 -15.66
N ARG A 174 8.47 11.54 -15.59
CA ARG A 174 7.45 12.28 -14.83
C ARG A 174 6.11 12.18 -15.57
N ASP A 175 5.05 11.85 -14.84
CA ASP A 175 3.69 11.79 -15.38
C ASP A 175 3.01 13.15 -15.19
N THR A 176 3.08 13.97 -16.24
CA THR A 176 2.52 15.34 -16.22
C THR A 176 1.00 15.38 -16.40
N ASN A 177 0.35 14.24 -16.70
CA ASN A 177 -1.10 14.21 -16.87
C ASN A 177 -1.87 14.23 -15.55
N GLN A 178 -1.20 14.06 -14.42
CA GLN A 178 -1.82 14.17 -13.09
C GLN A 178 -1.64 15.56 -12.46
N ASP A 179 -0.77 16.38 -13.01
CA ASP A 179 -0.51 17.74 -12.49
C ASP A 179 -1.62 18.76 -12.89
N THR A 180 -2.63 18.35 -13.69
CA THR A 180 -3.64 19.25 -14.26
C THR A 180 -4.99 19.30 -13.54
N THR A 181 -5.12 18.72 -12.36
CA THR A 181 -6.35 18.87 -11.57
C THR A 181 -6.20 20.00 -10.54
N GLY A 182 -6.22 21.25 -10.99
CA GLY A 182 -6.15 22.35 -10.04
C GLY A 182 -6.14 23.78 -10.57
N ASP A 183 -6.46 24.03 -11.84
CA ASP A 183 -6.65 25.42 -12.30
C ASP A 183 -7.73 25.52 -13.39
N ASP A 184 -8.94 25.14 -13.04
CA ASP A 184 -10.11 25.66 -13.77
C ASP A 184 -10.45 27.00 -13.15
N GLY A 185 -9.74 28.02 -13.65
CA GLY A 185 -10.03 29.41 -13.35
C GLY A 185 -11.51 29.70 -13.51
N VAL A 186 -12.14 30.07 -12.44
CA VAL A 186 -13.45 30.73 -12.44
C VAL A 186 -13.20 32.16 -12.92
N GLU A 187 -13.56 32.44 -14.18
CA GLU A 187 -13.86 33.81 -14.62
C GLU A 187 -15.26 34.24 -14.14
#